data_c9f9f7d4f845a633651b7b149fad82af
#
_entry.id   c9f9f7d4f845a633651b7b149fad82af
#
_cell.length_a   1.000
_cell.length_b   1.000
_cell.length_c   1.000
_cell.angle_alpha   90.00
_cell.angle_beta   90.00
_cell.angle_gamma   90.00
#
_symmetry.space_group_name_H-M   'P 1'
#
loop_
_entity.id
_entity.type
_entity.pdbx_description
1 polymer ?
#
loop_
_entity_poly.entity_id
_entity_poly.type
_entity_poly.pdbx_seq_one_letter_code
_entity_poly.pdbx_strand_id
1 'polypeptide(L)'
;MWVVDLTRAAVRRVRAAARSSGAGETGLADLLGLHALQSAADALVVAALAGTLFFAVPVGQARGRVALYLLLTMAPFAVVAPVVGPVLDRLRRGRRLALAGSMLLRALLAVGMARWYSSIELYPVAFGVLVLSKAYGVARGAVVPRLLPPQITLVAANARLTFAGLVVSTVAVPAGLGVGHLLGPAWPLGLAAAVFAAATVVALRLPAQVDVRDDVGSANATPGRLGVRPARTPATPEPAQLPKQRIVGPAVVTALRAAAALRAFAGFLTLFLAFLLRAQGAGNTGIALLAAAAAAGSFAGTWSGARLPDHTPESLLTAVLVAATVASAAGAWFFDTVSALTVAFVGGFAASLGKLAVDAVIQRDTAEQVRASAFARSETVLQLAWVVGGAVGIALPLHGTLGFGVASGGLTVALATTLHSLHTYRSRPRGSTEPARVPATPATRAGPRWQRTR
;
A
#
# COMPACT_ATOMS: atom_id res chain seq x y z
N MET A 1 -2.35 -32.27 -23.75
CA MET A 1 -3.10 -31.29 -24.57
C MET A 1 -4.16 -30.53 -23.74
N TRP A 2 -5.08 -31.18 -23.05
CA TRP A 2 -6.16 -30.58 -22.25
C TRP A 2 -5.68 -29.60 -21.15
N VAL A 3 -4.63 -29.90 -20.42
CA VAL A 3 -4.10 -29.02 -19.36
C VAL A 3 -3.54 -27.71 -19.94
N VAL A 4 -2.90 -27.75 -21.11
CA VAL A 4 -2.34 -26.57 -21.78
C VAL A 4 -3.47 -25.67 -22.31
N ASP A 5 -4.59 -26.23 -22.77
CA ASP A 5 -5.72 -25.46 -23.26
C ASP A 5 -6.51 -24.81 -22.10
N LEU A 6 -6.67 -25.50 -20.98
CA LEU A 6 -7.26 -24.93 -19.75
C LEU A 6 -6.43 -23.78 -19.20
N THR A 7 -5.09 -23.93 -19.17
CA THR A 7 -4.20 -22.86 -18.70
C THR A 7 -4.23 -21.66 -19.66
N ARG A 8 -4.25 -21.87 -20.98
CA ARG A 8 -4.39 -20.79 -21.96
C ARG A 8 -5.74 -20.07 -21.85
N ALA A 9 -6.83 -20.81 -21.63
CA ALA A 9 -8.16 -20.24 -21.43
C ALA A 9 -8.23 -19.43 -20.12
N ALA A 10 -7.67 -19.92 -19.03
CA ALA A 10 -7.58 -19.21 -17.76
C ALA A 10 -6.76 -17.92 -17.90
N VAL A 11 -5.59 -17.97 -18.53
CA VAL A 11 -4.74 -16.80 -18.80
C VAL A 11 -5.47 -15.76 -19.65
N ARG A 12 -6.20 -16.18 -20.68
CA ARG A 12 -7.00 -15.26 -21.51
C ARG A 12 -8.11 -14.58 -20.71
N ARG A 13 -8.84 -15.31 -19.84
CA ARG A 13 -9.87 -14.75 -18.96
C ARG A 13 -9.29 -13.75 -17.95
N VAL A 14 -8.17 -14.08 -17.35
CA VAL A 14 -7.47 -13.17 -16.40
C VAL A 14 -7.01 -11.91 -17.13
N ARG A 15 -6.43 -12.01 -18.34
CA ARG A 15 -6.04 -10.86 -19.15
C ARG A 15 -7.24 -10.01 -19.58
N ALA A 16 -8.35 -10.63 -19.95
CA ALA A 16 -9.59 -9.92 -20.31
C ALA A 16 -10.14 -9.17 -19.07
N ALA A 17 -10.18 -9.82 -17.91
CA ALA A 17 -10.60 -9.18 -16.66
C ALA A 17 -9.66 -8.04 -16.23
N ALA A 18 -8.35 -8.20 -16.41
CA ALA A 18 -7.35 -7.16 -16.11
C ALA A 18 -7.50 -5.92 -17.02
N ARG A 19 -7.97 -6.11 -18.26
CA ARG A 19 -8.20 -5.03 -19.24
C ARG A 19 -9.60 -4.43 -19.20
N SER A 20 -10.49 -4.97 -18.38
CA SER A 20 -11.87 -4.48 -18.26
C SER A 20 -11.93 -3.06 -17.70
N SER A 21 -13.03 -2.37 -17.98
CA SER A 21 -13.30 -1.01 -17.47
C SER A 21 -12.23 0.02 -17.84
N GLY A 22 -11.69 -0.01 -19.08
CA GLY A 22 -10.72 0.97 -19.58
C GLY A 22 -9.28 0.76 -19.09
N ALA A 23 -9.01 -0.24 -18.23
CA ALA A 23 -7.68 -0.48 -17.68
C ALA A 23 -6.62 -0.85 -18.73
N GLY A 24 -7.03 -1.38 -19.89
CA GLY A 24 -6.14 -1.67 -21.01
C GLY A 24 -5.65 -0.42 -21.75
N GLU A 25 -6.45 0.64 -21.78
CA GLU A 25 -6.15 1.89 -22.49
C GLU A 25 -5.25 2.82 -21.68
N THR A 26 -5.40 2.82 -20.35
CA THR A 26 -4.64 3.69 -19.45
C THR A 26 -3.28 3.11 -19.02
N GLY A 27 -3.03 1.82 -19.30
CA GLY A 27 -1.82 1.10 -18.82
C GLY A 27 -1.94 0.53 -17.42
N LEU A 28 -3.09 0.62 -16.76
CA LEU A 28 -3.33 -0.03 -15.46
C LEU A 28 -3.22 -1.56 -15.58
N ALA A 29 -3.62 -2.15 -16.72
CA ALA A 29 -3.47 -3.57 -16.97
C ALA A 29 -2.00 -4.00 -17.05
N ASP A 30 -1.12 -3.17 -17.59
CA ASP A 30 0.32 -3.45 -17.65
C ASP A 30 0.95 -3.36 -16.26
N LEU A 31 0.51 -2.41 -15.43
CA LEU A 31 0.91 -2.33 -14.03
C LEU A 31 0.41 -3.54 -13.22
N LEU A 32 -0.79 -4.04 -13.49
CA LEU A 32 -1.30 -5.29 -12.91
C LEU A 32 -0.42 -6.48 -13.29
N GLY A 33 -0.03 -6.59 -14.56
CA GLY A 33 0.88 -7.61 -15.05
C GLY A 33 2.26 -7.55 -14.38
N LEU A 34 2.84 -6.34 -14.28
CA LEU A 34 4.08 -6.10 -13.56
C LEU A 34 3.99 -6.53 -12.10
N HIS A 35 2.89 -6.15 -11.42
CA HIS A 35 2.68 -6.51 -10.02
C HIS A 35 2.49 -8.02 -9.82
N ALA A 36 1.82 -8.70 -10.73
CA ALA A 36 1.68 -10.15 -10.71
C ALA A 36 3.04 -10.85 -10.83
N LEU A 37 3.89 -10.43 -11.77
CA LEU A 37 5.25 -10.99 -11.92
C LEU A 37 6.09 -10.74 -10.67
N GLN A 38 6.06 -9.52 -10.15
CA GLN A 38 6.77 -9.16 -8.93
C GLN A 38 6.32 -10.03 -7.74
N SER A 39 5.00 -10.24 -7.58
CA SER A 39 4.45 -11.06 -6.50
C SER A 39 4.80 -12.53 -6.67
N ALA A 40 4.86 -13.04 -7.92
CA ALA A 40 5.34 -14.40 -8.20
C ALA A 40 6.80 -14.57 -7.78
N ALA A 41 7.67 -13.63 -8.14
CA ALA A 41 9.08 -13.69 -7.80
C ALA A 41 9.31 -13.58 -6.28
N ASP A 42 8.58 -12.69 -5.59
CA ASP A 42 8.63 -12.60 -4.11
C ASP A 42 8.18 -13.90 -3.45
N ALA A 43 7.12 -14.53 -3.96
CA ALA A 43 6.63 -15.82 -3.47
C ALA A 43 7.66 -16.95 -3.64
N LEU A 44 8.38 -16.96 -4.77
CA LEU A 44 9.49 -17.92 -5.01
C LEU A 44 10.65 -17.68 -4.04
N VAL A 45 11.01 -16.42 -3.76
CA VAL A 45 12.02 -16.07 -2.75
C VAL A 45 11.59 -16.57 -1.37
N VAL A 46 10.33 -16.34 -0.97
CA VAL A 46 9.78 -16.83 0.30
C VAL A 46 9.81 -18.35 0.35
N ALA A 47 9.43 -19.05 -0.72
CA ALA A 47 9.47 -20.50 -0.79
C ALA A 47 10.90 -21.05 -0.63
N ALA A 48 11.89 -20.40 -1.26
CA ALA A 48 13.30 -20.79 -1.12
C ALA A 48 13.82 -20.62 0.30
N LEU A 49 13.43 -19.53 0.98
CA LEU A 49 13.87 -19.22 2.34
C LEU A 49 13.11 -19.97 3.43
N ALA A 50 11.98 -20.60 3.10
CA ALA A 50 11.14 -21.30 4.09
C ALA A 50 11.88 -22.41 4.84
N GLY A 51 12.89 -23.03 4.24
CA GLY A 51 13.75 -24.06 4.85
C GLY A 51 15.03 -23.54 5.51
N THR A 52 15.31 -22.23 5.44
CA THR A 52 16.52 -21.65 6.03
C THR A 52 16.34 -21.34 7.51
N LEU A 53 17.47 -21.05 8.20
CA LEU A 53 17.51 -20.63 9.60
C LEU A 53 16.60 -19.43 9.95
N PHE A 54 16.18 -18.64 8.95
CA PHE A 54 15.19 -17.58 9.14
C PHE A 54 13.85 -18.08 9.68
N PHE A 55 13.44 -19.30 9.30
CA PHE A 55 12.18 -19.91 9.72
C PHE A 55 12.37 -21.08 10.70
N ALA A 56 13.60 -21.57 10.89
CA ALA A 56 13.95 -22.70 11.73
C ALA A 56 14.14 -22.35 13.22
N VAL A 57 13.53 -21.26 13.73
CA VAL A 57 13.66 -20.87 15.15
C VAL A 57 12.81 -21.81 16.01
N PRO A 58 13.42 -22.59 16.95
CA PRO A 58 12.67 -23.47 17.85
C PRO A 58 11.70 -22.66 18.72
N VAL A 59 10.43 -23.06 18.71
CA VAL A 59 9.30 -22.34 19.32
C VAL A 59 9.35 -22.32 20.86
N GLY A 60 10.22 -23.09 21.49
CA GLY A 60 10.31 -23.27 22.94
C GLY A 60 10.94 -22.14 23.76
N GLN A 61 11.66 -21.18 23.12
CA GLN A 61 12.26 -20.02 23.80
C GLN A 61 11.55 -18.72 23.38
N ALA A 62 10.22 -18.78 23.26
CA ALA A 62 9.43 -18.03 22.31
C ALA A 62 9.35 -16.52 22.52
N ARG A 63 9.17 -15.97 23.74
CA ARG A 63 8.81 -14.55 23.90
C ARG A 63 9.93 -13.60 23.49
N GLY A 64 11.15 -13.81 23.96
CA GLY A 64 12.30 -12.94 23.65
C GLY A 64 12.71 -13.02 22.16
N ARG A 65 12.67 -14.21 21.55
CA ARG A 65 13.01 -14.42 20.14
C ARG A 65 11.94 -13.87 19.21
N VAL A 66 10.65 -13.95 19.59
CA VAL A 66 9.55 -13.31 18.83
C VAL A 66 9.68 -11.79 18.90
N ALA A 67 10.05 -11.21 20.03
CA ALA A 67 10.33 -9.78 20.15
C ALA A 67 11.49 -9.35 19.22
N LEU A 68 12.58 -10.13 19.17
CA LEU A 68 13.70 -9.89 18.25
C LEU A 68 13.26 -10.03 16.78
N TYR A 69 12.44 -11.03 16.45
CA TYR A 69 11.87 -11.19 15.10
C TYR A 69 11.01 -9.97 14.72
N LEU A 70 10.17 -9.47 15.62
CA LEU A 70 9.39 -8.26 15.41
C LEU A 70 10.27 -7.04 15.14
N LEU A 71 11.36 -6.86 15.88
CA LEU A 71 12.34 -5.79 15.64
C LEU A 71 13.02 -5.95 14.28
N LEU A 72 13.41 -7.17 13.90
CA LEU A 72 14.05 -7.44 12.62
C LEU A 72 13.11 -7.15 11.44
N THR A 73 11.81 -7.38 11.59
CA THR A 73 10.82 -7.02 10.55
C THR A 73 10.68 -5.52 10.33
N MET A 74 11.14 -4.70 11.30
CA MET A 74 11.17 -3.23 11.19
C MET A 74 12.39 -2.71 10.42
N ALA A 75 13.48 -3.48 10.35
CA ALA A 75 14.74 -3.01 9.77
C ALA A 75 14.61 -2.46 8.32
N PRO A 76 13.85 -3.09 7.38
CA PRO A 76 13.67 -2.53 6.05
C PRO A 76 13.00 -1.14 6.06
N PHE A 77 12.11 -0.87 7.02
CA PHE A 77 11.38 0.39 7.10
C PHE A 77 12.24 1.53 7.64
N ALA A 78 13.28 1.23 8.43
CA ALA A 78 14.28 2.21 8.85
C ALA A 78 15.04 2.83 7.65
N VAL A 79 15.16 2.09 6.54
CA VAL A 79 15.77 2.57 5.29
C VAL A 79 14.72 3.17 4.34
N VAL A 80 13.56 2.55 4.21
CA VAL A 80 12.53 2.94 3.23
C VAL A 80 11.98 4.34 3.53
N ALA A 81 11.66 4.66 4.77
CA ALA A 81 11.05 5.94 5.11
C ALA A 81 12.00 7.14 4.88
N PRO A 82 13.26 7.16 5.38
CA PRO A 82 14.14 8.31 5.24
C PRO A 82 14.81 8.41 3.86
N VAL A 83 15.01 7.29 3.15
CA VAL A 83 15.80 7.25 1.92
C VAL A 83 14.93 7.06 0.69
N VAL A 84 14.15 5.99 0.64
CA VAL A 84 13.44 5.57 -0.58
C VAL A 84 12.35 6.57 -0.96
N GLY A 85 11.55 7.06 -0.01
CA GLY A 85 10.50 8.03 -0.26
C GLY A 85 11.03 9.30 -0.93
N PRO A 86 11.95 10.04 -0.31
CA PRO A 86 12.55 11.25 -0.90
C PRO A 86 13.27 11.02 -2.21
N VAL A 87 13.97 9.88 -2.39
CA VAL A 87 14.63 9.53 -3.65
C VAL A 87 13.59 9.37 -4.76
N LEU A 88 12.50 8.63 -4.52
CA LEU A 88 11.43 8.44 -5.50
C LEU A 88 10.66 9.73 -5.80
N ASP A 89 10.52 10.64 -4.83
CA ASP A 89 9.92 11.96 -5.05
C ASP A 89 10.81 12.84 -5.96
N ARG A 90 12.13 12.68 -5.91
CA ARG A 90 13.05 13.37 -6.81
C ARG A 90 13.06 12.78 -8.22
N LEU A 91 12.85 11.49 -8.36
CA LEU A 91 12.85 10.74 -9.64
C LEU A 91 11.51 10.84 -10.40
N ARG A 92 10.87 12.01 -10.43
CA ARG A 92 9.53 12.17 -11.04
C ARG A 92 9.48 11.84 -12.53
N ARG A 93 10.53 12.18 -13.28
CA ARG A 93 10.65 11.90 -14.72
C ARG A 93 11.21 10.52 -15.02
N GLY A 94 11.54 9.72 -14.00
CA GLY A 94 12.14 8.40 -14.14
C GLY A 94 11.43 7.32 -13.33
N ARG A 95 10.14 7.46 -13.06
CA ARG A 95 9.38 6.45 -12.28
C ARG A 95 9.37 5.09 -12.95
N ARG A 96 9.25 5.04 -14.26
CA ARG A 96 9.37 3.82 -15.06
C ARG A 96 10.74 3.18 -14.89
N LEU A 97 11.80 3.98 -14.96
CA LEU A 97 13.18 3.52 -14.72
C LEU A 97 13.39 3.09 -13.26
N ALA A 98 12.78 3.78 -12.29
CA ALA A 98 12.85 3.38 -10.88
C ALA A 98 12.19 2.02 -10.63
N LEU A 99 11.01 1.77 -11.24
CA LEU A 99 10.35 0.48 -11.17
C LEU A 99 11.19 -0.61 -11.85
N ALA A 100 11.69 -0.37 -13.05
CA ALA A 100 12.53 -1.31 -13.80
C ALA A 100 13.86 -1.57 -13.09
N GLY A 101 14.52 -0.54 -12.57
CA GLY A 101 15.77 -0.65 -11.81
C GLY A 101 15.59 -1.45 -10.51
N SER A 102 14.47 -1.25 -9.82
CA SER A 102 14.11 -2.06 -8.65
C SER A 102 13.97 -3.55 -9.00
N MET A 103 13.34 -3.88 -10.14
CA MET A 103 13.19 -5.27 -10.59
C MET A 103 14.54 -5.86 -11.00
N LEU A 104 15.34 -5.11 -11.77
CA LEU A 104 16.66 -5.56 -12.21
C LEU A 104 17.59 -5.84 -11.02
N LEU A 105 17.65 -4.91 -10.05
CA LEU A 105 18.48 -5.08 -8.87
C LEU A 105 18.04 -6.29 -8.04
N ARG A 106 16.74 -6.53 -7.94
CA ARG A 106 16.22 -7.73 -7.26
C ARG A 106 16.51 -9.01 -8.03
N ALA A 107 16.53 -8.98 -9.38
CA ALA A 107 16.97 -10.11 -10.17
C ALA A 107 18.44 -10.46 -9.87
N LEU A 108 19.33 -9.46 -9.82
CA LEU A 108 20.74 -9.65 -9.48
C LEU A 108 20.92 -10.15 -8.04
N LEU A 109 20.18 -9.59 -7.08
CA LEU A 109 20.22 -10.05 -5.70
C LEU A 109 19.68 -11.49 -5.57
N ALA A 110 18.67 -11.89 -6.32
CA ALA A 110 18.16 -13.26 -6.31
C ALA A 110 19.19 -14.27 -6.86
N VAL A 111 19.96 -13.89 -7.88
CA VAL A 111 21.13 -14.66 -8.33
C VAL A 111 22.18 -14.77 -7.22
N GLY A 112 22.49 -13.65 -6.54
CA GLY A 112 23.39 -13.64 -5.39
C GLY A 112 22.90 -14.57 -4.27
N MET A 113 21.61 -14.54 -3.92
CA MET A 113 21.01 -15.44 -2.93
C MET A 113 21.15 -16.93 -3.35
N ALA A 114 20.94 -17.24 -4.63
CA ALA A 114 21.12 -18.61 -5.14
C ALA A 114 22.58 -19.07 -5.03
N ARG A 115 23.54 -18.16 -5.29
CA ARG A 115 24.98 -18.44 -5.24
C ARG A 115 25.49 -18.63 -3.81
N TRP A 116 24.96 -17.86 -2.87
CA TRP A 116 25.37 -17.84 -1.46
C TRP A 116 24.34 -18.46 -0.52
N TYR A 117 23.54 -19.41 -1.02
CA TYR A 117 22.40 -19.96 -0.30
C TYR A 117 22.75 -20.55 1.08
N SER A 118 23.93 -21.18 1.20
CA SER A 118 24.40 -21.86 2.41
C SER A 118 25.40 -21.01 3.22
N SER A 119 25.61 -19.75 2.87
CA SER A 119 26.60 -18.90 3.49
C SER A 119 25.98 -17.68 4.18
N ILE A 120 26.77 -16.97 5.00
CA ILE A 120 26.29 -15.83 5.80
C ILE A 120 25.92 -14.61 4.91
N GLU A 121 26.48 -14.55 3.72
CA GLU A 121 26.20 -13.51 2.73
C GLU A 121 24.75 -13.54 2.23
N LEU A 122 24.04 -14.66 2.42
CA LEU A 122 22.62 -14.76 2.14
C LEU A 122 21.81 -13.68 2.86
N TYR A 123 22.14 -13.37 4.14
CA TYR A 123 21.37 -12.45 4.97
C TYR A 123 21.37 -11.01 4.46
N PRO A 124 22.52 -10.37 4.19
CA PRO A 124 22.51 -9.00 3.67
C PRO A 124 21.91 -8.91 2.28
N VAL A 125 22.07 -9.94 1.43
CA VAL A 125 21.46 -9.97 0.09
C VAL A 125 19.94 -10.11 0.18
N ALA A 126 19.44 -11.01 1.03
CA ALA A 126 18.00 -11.15 1.30
C ALA A 126 17.41 -9.87 1.89
N PHE A 127 18.13 -9.19 2.80
CA PHE A 127 17.71 -7.88 3.31
C PHE A 127 17.58 -6.85 2.21
N GLY A 128 18.51 -6.81 1.25
CA GLY A 128 18.43 -5.96 0.07
C GLY A 128 17.17 -6.21 -0.75
N VAL A 129 16.81 -7.49 -0.98
CA VAL A 129 15.55 -7.85 -1.66
C VAL A 129 14.34 -7.34 -0.90
N LEU A 130 14.32 -7.46 0.43
CA LEU A 130 13.22 -6.96 1.27
C LEU A 130 13.07 -5.44 1.19
N VAL A 131 14.17 -4.69 1.26
CA VAL A 131 14.16 -3.21 1.13
C VAL A 131 13.60 -2.81 -0.23
N LEU A 132 14.06 -3.44 -1.30
CA LEU A 132 13.59 -3.14 -2.67
C LEU A 132 12.13 -3.56 -2.88
N SER A 133 11.65 -4.63 -2.23
CA SER A 133 10.24 -5.02 -2.24
C SER A 133 9.35 -3.91 -1.63
N LYS A 134 9.78 -3.33 -0.51
CA LYS A 134 9.08 -2.19 0.10
C LYS A 134 9.16 -0.93 -0.76
N ALA A 135 10.34 -0.64 -1.34
CA ALA A 135 10.53 0.46 -2.26
C ALA A 135 9.62 0.38 -3.50
N TYR A 136 9.48 -0.82 -4.06
CA TYR A 136 8.51 -1.08 -5.14
C TYR A 136 7.07 -0.76 -4.72
N GLY A 137 6.65 -1.18 -3.53
CA GLY A 137 5.31 -0.87 -3.01
C GLY A 137 5.03 0.64 -2.95
N VAL A 138 6.00 1.43 -2.49
CA VAL A 138 5.95 2.90 -2.45
C VAL A 138 5.87 3.49 -3.86
N ALA A 139 6.75 3.04 -4.78
CA ALA A 139 6.78 3.50 -6.16
C ALA A 139 5.47 3.19 -6.89
N ARG A 140 4.95 1.96 -6.75
CA ARG A 140 3.67 1.53 -7.30
C ARG A 140 2.53 2.42 -6.80
N GLY A 141 2.44 2.66 -5.49
CA GLY A 141 1.41 3.51 -4.89
C GLY A 141 1.38 4.92 -5.48
N ALA A 142 2.56 5.48 -5.81
CA ALA A 142 2.68 6.79 -6.42
C ALA A 142 2.30 6.81 -7.93
N VAL A 143 2.35 5.66 -8.62
CA VAL A 143 2.05 5.52 -10.06
C VAL A 143 0.56 5.25 -10.32
N VAL A 144 -0.13 4.52 -9.45
CA VAL A 144 -1.54 4.10 -9.64
C VAL A 144 -2.47 5.24 -10.06
N PRO A 145 -2.46 6.44 -9.44
CA PRO A 145 -3.37 7.51 -9.83
C PRO A 145 -3.18 8.02 -11.26
N ARG A 146 -1.99 7.85 -11.83
CA ARG A 146 -1.67 8.29 -13.21
C ARG A 146 -2.21 7.34 -14.28
N LEU A 147 -2.44 6.10 -13.91
CA LEU A 147 -2.94 5.04 -14.77
C LEU A 147 -4.40 4.69 -14.49
N LEU A 148 -5.08 5.49 -13.66
CA LEU A 148 -6.45 5.23 -13.23
C LEU A 148 -7.44 5.60 -14.32
N PRO A 149 -8.23 4.63 -14.86
CA PRO A 149 -9.33 4.95 -15.77
C PRO A 149 -10.48 5.65 -15.03
N PRO A 150 -11.28 6.50 -15.72
CA PRO A 150 -12.39 7.23 -15.11
C PRO A 150 -13.46 6.34 -14.46
N GLN A 151 -13.57 5.10 -14.92
CA GLN A 151 -14.59 4.14 -14.49
C GLN A 151 -14.19 3.35 -13.23
N ILE A 152 -12.98 3.53 -12.72
CA ILE A 152 -12.44 2.75 -11.60
C ILE A 152 -12.02 3.68 -10.47
N THR A 153 -12.45 3.40 -9.23
CA THR A 153 -11.98 4.13 -8.06
C THR A 153 -10.57 3.71 -7.64
N LEU A 154 -9.86 4.57 -6.88
CA LEU A 154 -8.54 4.26 -6.34
C LEU A 154 -8.57 3.02 -5.43
N VAL A 155 -9.64 2.84 -4.64
CA VAL A 155 -9.82 1.64 -3.81
C VAL A 155 -9.91 0.39 -4.68
N ALA A 156 -10.73 0.44 -5.74
CA ALA A 156 -10.89 -0.69 -6.65
C ALA A 156 -9.59 -1.00 -7.43
N ALA A 157 -8.84 0.01 -7.87
CA ALA A 157 -7.55 -0.19 -8.53
C ALA A 157 -6.53 -0.85 -7.59
N ASN A 158 -6.38 -0.35 -6.36
CA ASN A 158 -5.51 -0.93 -5.35
C ASN A 158 -5.94 -2.35 -4.98
N ALA A 159 -7.25 -2.61 -4.88
CA ALA A 159 -7.78 -3.93 -4.62
C ALA A 159 -7.48 -4.92 -5.75
N ARG A 160 -7.64 -4.52 -7.02
CA ARG A 160 -7.29 -5.37 -8.19
C ARG A 160 -5.80 -5.73 -8.18
N LEU A 161 -4.92 -4.77 -7.87
CA LEU A 161 -3.48 -5.01 -7.76
C LEU A 161 -3.19 -6.01 -6.63
N THR A 162 -3.70 -5.77 -5.44
CA THR A 162 -3.48 -6.65 -4.27
C THR A 162 -4.05 -8.05 -4.53
N PHE A 163 -5.23 -8.14 -5.13
CA PHE A 163 -5.86 -9.42 -5.48
C PHE A 163 -5.03 -10.21 -6.50
N ALA A 164 -4.54 -9.54 -7.55
CA ALA A 164 -3.67 -10.18 -8.54
C ALA A 164 -2.40 -10.75 -7.89
N GLY A 165 -1.76 -9.98 -7.00
CA GLY A 165 -0.61 -10.43 -6.25
C GLY A 165 -0.91 -11.64 -5.36
N LEU A 166 -2.03 -11.60 -4.64
CA LEU A 166 -2.46 -12.68 -3.74
C LEU A 166 -2.70 -13.98 -4.51
N VAL A 167 -3.48 -13.93 -5.60
CA VAL A 167 -3.78 -15.11 -6.44
C VAL A 167 -2.51 -15.72 -7.00
N VAL A 168 -1.60 -14.90 -7.53
CA VAL A 168 -0.34 -15.39 -8.09
C VAL A 168 0.56 -15.99 -7.02
N SER A 169 0.65 -15.36 -5.84
CA SER A 169 1.45 -15.88 -4.72
C SER A 169 0.93 -17.20 -4.20
N THR A 170 -0.41 -17.41 -4.19
CA THR A 170 -1.03 -18.68 -3.78
C THR A 170 -0.61 -19.84 -4.66
N VAL A 171 -0.30 -19.61 -5.92
CA VAL A 171 0.21 -20.62 -6.87
C VAL A 171 1.73 -20.71 -6.81
N ALA A 172 2.41 -19.55 -6.74
CA ALA A 172 3.87 -19.49 -6.85
C ALA A 172 4.59 -20.07 -5.61
N VAL A 173 4.02 -19.95 -4.39
CA VAL A 173 4.64 -20.52 -3.18
C VAL A 173 4.70 -22.06 -3.26
N PRO A 174 3.58 -22.79 -3.47
CA PRO A 174 3.66 -24.24 -3.61
C PRO A 174 4.53 -24.71 -4.78
N ALA A 175 4.48 -24.00 -5.92
CA ALA A 175 5.33 -24.30 -7.07
C ALA A 175 6.82 -24.12 -6.71
N GLY A 176 7.19 -23.06 -6.00
CA GLY A 176 8.54 -22.82 -5.53
C GLY A 176 9.02 -23.89 -4.54
N LEU A 177 8.18 -24.28 -3.58
CA LEU A 177 8.48 -25.37 -2.65
C LEU A 177 8.69 -26.69 -3.39
N GLY A 178 7.83 -27.01 -4.38
CA GLY A 178 7.98 -28.20 -5.21
C GLY A 178 9.28 -28.20 -6.02
N VAL A 179 9.62 -27.09 -6.65
CA VAL A 179 10.90 -26.94 -7.38
C VAL A 179 12.08 -27.08 -6.43
N GLY A 180 12.01 -26.45 -5.24
CA GLY A 180 13.06 -26.57 -4.23
C GLY A 180 13.26 -27.98 -3.70
N HIS A 181 12.17 -28.73 -3.55
CA HIS A 181 12.21 -30.14 -3.14
C HIS A 181 12.82 -31.05 -4.22
N LEU A 182 12.47 -30.82 -5.49
CA LEU A 182 12.88 -31.70 -6.60
C LEU A 182 14.30 -31.37 -7.10
N LEU A 183 14.67 -30.12 -7.20
CA LEU A 183 15.90 -29.66 -7.84
C LEU A 183 16.92 -29.06 -6.87
N GLY A 184 16.50 -28.76 -5.63
CA GLY A 184 17.31 -28.13 -4.61
C GLY A 184 16.88 -26.70 -4.28
N PRO A 185 17.18 -26.22 -3.05
CA PRO A 185 16.62 -24.97 -2.50
C PRO A 185 17.09 -23.70 -3.20
N ALA A 186 18.19 -23.73 -3.95
CA ALA A 186 18.67 -22.60 -4.75
C ALA A 186 17.88 -22.39 -6.06
N TRP A 187 17.22 -23.41 -6.58
CA TRP A 187 16.50 -23.34 -7.87
C TRP A 187 15.33 -22.36 -7.87
N PRO A 188 14.47 -22.29 -6.83
CA PRO A 188 13.42 -21.26 -6.77
C PRO A 188 13.97 -19.83 -6.83
N LEU A 189 15.20 -19.57 -6.33
CA LEU A 189 15.85 -18.26 -6.41
C LEU A 189 16.30 -17.94 -7.85
N GLY A 190 16.83 -18.92 -8.57
CA GLY A 190 17.13 -18.80 -10.00
C GLY A 190 15.87 -18.48 -10.82
N LEU A 191 14.76 -19.19 -10.53
CA LEU A 191 13.47 -18.91 -11.16
C LEU A 191 12.94 -17.50 -10.78
N ALA A 192 13.06 -17.09 -9.52
CA ALA A 192 12.72 -15.76 -9.09
C ALA A 192 13.52 -14.67 -9.83
N ALA A 193 14.83 -14.90 -10.02
CA ALA A 193 15.70 -14.00 -10.79
C ALA A 193 15.20 -13.84 -12.24
N ALA A 194 14.84 -14.94 -12.91
CA ALA A 194 14.30 -14.92 -14.27
C ALA A 194 12.95 -14.14 -14.32
N VAL A 195 12.07 -14.36 -13.34
CA VAL A 195 10.78 -13.64 -13.25
C VAL A 195 10.99 -12.15 -12.97
N PHE A 196 11.93 -11.75 -12.10
CA PHE A 196 12.29 -10.35 -11.89
C PHE A 196 12.89 -9.72 -13.15
N ALA A 197 13.72 -10.44 -13.90
CA ALA A 197 14.25 -9.97 -15.19
C ALA A 197 13.13 -9.75 -16.21
N ALA A 198 12.16 -10.66 -16.31
CA ALA A 198 10.96 -10.47 -17.12
C ALA A 198 10.13 -9.27 -16.65
N ALA A 199 9.97 -9.09 -15.33
CA ALA A 199 9.30 -7.92 -14.75
C ALA A 199 10.01 -6.61 -15.09
N THR A 200 11.35 -6.60 -15.19
CA THR A 200 12.14 -5.43 -15.64
C THR A 200 11.73 -5.02 -17.05
N VAL A 201 11.61 -5.98 -17.97
CA VAL A 201 11.18 -5.69 -19.36
C VAL A 201 9.75 -5.15 -19.39
N VAL A 202 8.84 -5.72 -18.60
CA VAL A 202 7.46 -5.21 -18.49
C VAL A 202 7.43 -3.80 -17.92
N ALA A 203 8.23 -3.51 -16.90
CA ALA A 203 8.33 -2.17 -16.31
C ALA A 203 8.82 -1.11 -17.31
N LEU A 204 9.79 -1.46 -18.17
CA LEU A 204 10.29 -0.57 -19.24
C LEU A 204 9.25 -0.31 -20.35
N ARG A 205 8.27 -1.22 -20.52
CA ARG A 205 7.18 -1.09 -21.48
C ARG A 205 5.96 -0.34 -20.95
N LEU A 206 5.97 0.08 -19.69
CA LEU A 206 4.87 0.89 -19.14
C LEU A 206 4.69 2.18 -19.95
N PRO A 207 3.46 2.70 -20.10
CA PRO A 207 3.18 3.90 -20.86
C PRO A 207 3.99 5.12 -20.36
N ALA A 208 4.32 6.03 -21.28
CA ALA A 208 5.07 7.25 -20.94
C ALA A 208 4.34 8.16 -19.93
N GLN A 209 3.02 8.04 -19.81
CA GLN A 209 2.19 8.74 -18.83
C GLN A 209 2.64 8.51 -17.37
N VAL A 210 3.33 7.40 -17.10
CA VAL A 210 3.95 7.14 -15.78
C VAL A 210 4.98 8.21 -15.42
N ASP A 211 5.70 8.75 -16.41
CA ASP A 211 6.81 9.69 -16.25
C ASP A 211 6.41 11.17 -16.51
N VAL A 212 5.28 11.42 -17.18
CA VAL A 212 4.84 12.77 -17.56
C VAL A 212 4.32 13.52 -16.33
N ARG A 213 4.79 14.76 -16.20
CA ARG A 213 4.29 15.74 -15.26
C ARG A 213 2.98 16.29 -15.83
N ASP A 214 1.90 16.31 -15.06
CA ASP A 214 0.78 17.18 -15.33
C ASP A 214 1.25 18.62 -15.14
N ASP A 215 1.72 19.25 -16.20
CA ASP A 215 1.91 20.69 -16.28
C ASP A 215 0.50 21.32 -16.37
N VAL A 216 -0.26 21.23 -15.27
CA VAL A 216 -1.50 22.00 -15.06
C VAL A 216 -1.09 23.43 -14.79
N GLY A 217 -0.66 24.12 -15.82
CA GLY A 217 -0.23 25.51 -15.75
C GLY A 217 0.06 26.14 -17.12
N SER A 218 0.12 25.35 -18.21
CA SER A 218 0.50 25.88 -19.54
C SER A 218 -0.57 25.74 -20.62
N ALA A 219 -1.80 25.32 -20.30
CA ALA A 219 -2.85 25.10 -21.29
C ALA A 219 -3.68 26.36 -21.63
N ASN A 220 -3.29 27.57 -21.19
CA ASN A 220 -3.91 28.83 -21.59
C ASN A 220 -2.95 29.74 -22.39
N ALA A 221 -2.01 29.16 -23.14
CA ALA A 221 -1.33 29.92 -24.18
C ALA A 221 -2.09 29.71 -25.51
N THR A 222 -3.12 30.51 -25.73
CA THR A 222 -3.77 30.67 -27.05
C THR A 222 -2.70 31.06 -28.08
N PRO A 223 -2.51 30.33 -29.21
CA PRO A 223 -1.61 30.78 -30.27
C PRO A 223 -2.32 31.88 -31.05
N GLY A 224 -1.99 33.11 -30.76
CA GLY A 224 -2.53 34.22 -31.54
C GLY A 224 -2.20 35.59 -30.96
N ARG A 225 -1.06 36.11 -31.35
CA ARG A 225 -0.73 37.49 -31.75
C ARG A 225 0.73 37.80 -31.51
N LEU A 226 1.45 37.95 -32.61
CA LEU A 226 2.75 38.62 -32.67
C LEU A 226 2.55 40.07 -32.20
N GLY A 227 2.82 40.34 -30.92
CA GLY A 227 2.88 41.65 -30.33
C GLY A 227 4.26 41.85 -29.72
N VAL A 228 5.02 42.77 -30.26
CA VAL A 228 6.34 43.22 -29.78
C VAL A 228 6.19 43.62 -28.29
N ARG A 229 6.88 42.88 -27.39
CA ARG A 229 6.96 43.23 -25.97
C ARG A 229 8.17 44.17 -25.75
N PRO A 230 7.98 45.35 -25.12
CA PRO A 230 9.11 46.14 -24.66
C PRO A 230 9.91 45.36 -23.59
N ALA A 231 11.23 45.46 -23.64
CA ALA A 231 12.14 44.83 -22.72
C ALA A 231 11.86 45.24 -21.27
N ARG A 232 11.45 44.25 -20.44
CA ARG A 232 11.37 44.43 -18.98
C ARG A 232 12.72 44.04 -18.40
N THR A 233 13.30 44.93 -17.64
CA THR A 233 14.47 44.75 -16.76
C THR A 233 14.28 43.46 -15.93
N PRO A 234 15.35 42.65 -15.80
CA PRO A 234 15.26 41.43 -14.99
C PRO A 234 15.13 41.80 -13.51
N ALA A 235 13.93 41.69 -12.97
CA ALA A 235 13.75 41.65 -11.52
C ALA A 235 14.40 40.35 -11.00
N THR A 236 15.35 40.48 -10.11
CA THR A 236 15.97 39.39 -9.37
C THR A 236 14.89 38.50 -8.79
N PRO A 237 14.85 37.19 -9.06
CA PRO A 237 13.85 36.34 -8.43
C PRO A 237 14.18 36.24 -6.95
N GLU A 238 13.41 36.94 -6.12
CA GLU A 238 13.36 36.63 -4.69
C GLU A 238 13.02 35.14 -4.56
N PRO A 239 13.79 34.34 -3.79
CA PRO A 239 13.48 32.94 -3.63
C PRO A 239 12.10 32.84 -2.99
N ALA A 240 11.10 32.50 -3.79
CA ALA A 240 9.76 32.23 -3.32
C ALA A 240 9.88 31.17 -2.22
N GLN A 241 9.77 31.60 -0.98
CA GLN A 241 9.64 30.74 0.18
C GLN A 241 8.37 29.94 -0.05
N LEU A 242 8.56 28.72 -0.60
CA LEU A 242 7.48 27.75 -0.69
C LEU A 242 6.87 27.66 0.71
N PRO A 243 5.58 27.97 0.88
CA PRO A 243 4.93 27.82 2.17
C PRO A 243 5.24 26.41 2.62
N LYS A 244 5.61 26.22 3.90
CA LYS A 244 5.82 24.89 4.52
C LYS A 244 4.51 24.12 4.40
N GLN A 245 4.24 23.61 3.18
CA GLN A 245 3.09 22.78 2.91
C GLN A 245 3.16 21.60 3.86
N ARG A 246 2.17 21.50 4.73
CA ARG A 246 2.00 20.30 5.54
C ARG A 246 2.03 19.11 4.60
N ILE A 247 3.08 18.30 4.70
CA ILE A 247 3.35 17.15 3.80
C ILE A 247 2.15 16.21 3.76
N VAL A 248 1.30 16.24 4.79
CA VAL A 248 0.15 15.36 4.97
C VAL A 248 -1.05 16.18 5.47
N GLY A 249 -2.14 16.17 4.73
CA GLY A 249 -3.40 16.81 5.12
C GLY A 249 -4.11 16.11 6.28
N PRO A 250 -5.03 16.79 6.98
CA PRO A 250 -5.74 16.22 8.15
C PRO A 250 -6.55 14.96 7.80
N ALA A 251 -7.10 14.85 6.58
CA ALA A 251 -7.81 13.67 6.12
C ALA A 251 -6.89 12.44 6.07
N VAL A 252 -5.67 12.60 5.55
CA VAL A 252 -4.68 11.51 5.50
C VAL A 252 -4.25 11.11 6.91
N VAL A 253 -4.07 12.06 7.83
CA VAL A 253 -3.73 11.74 9.23
C VAL A 253 -4.84 10.94 9.91
N THR A 254 -6.11 11.32 9.71
CA THR A 254 -7.26 10.61 10.27
C THR A 254 -7.36 9.20 9.70
N ALA A 255 -7.25 9.05 8.38
CA ALA A 255 -7.27 7.75 7.71
C ALA A 255 -6.08 6.86 8.16
N LEU A 256 -4.90 7.43 8.31
CA LEU A 256 -3.71 6.71 8.77
C LEU A 256 -3.85 6.23 10.21
N ARG A 257 -4.42 7.03 11.11
CA ARG A 257 -4.70 6.62 12.51
C ARG A 257 -5.69 5.46 12.56
N ALA A 258 -6.78 5.54 11.80
CA ALA A 258 -7.77 4.47 11.69
C ALA A 258 -7.14 3.16 11.17
N ALA A 259 -6.38 3.25 10.07
CA ALA A 259 -5.68 2.10 9.51
C ALA A 259 -4.58 1.55 10.43
N ALA A 260 -3.87 2.42 11.17
CA ALA A 260 -2.88 2.01 12.16
C ALA A 260 -3.52 1.22 13.32
N ALA A 261 -4.70 1.63 13.79
CA ALA A 261 -5.46 0.88 14.80
C ALA A 261 -5.86 -0.52 14.29
N LEU A 262 -6.36 -0.62 13.06
CA LEU A 262 -6.67 -1.92 12.43
C LEU A 262 -5.41 -2.78 12.24
N ARG A 263 -4.29 -2.16 11.94
CA ARG A 263 -3.01 -2.84 11.78
C ARG A 263 -2.45 -3.34 13.11
N ALA A 264 -2.57 -2.53 14.17
CA ALA A 264 -2.24 -2.93 15.54
C ALA A 264 -3.13 -4.09 15.99
N PHE A 265 -4.41 -4.02 15.73
CA PHE A 265 -5.36 -5.10 15.98
C PHE A 265 -4.96 -6.40 15.26
N ALA A 266 -4.61 -6.35 13.99
CA ALA A 266 -4.13 -7.53 13.26
C ALA A 266 -2.84 -8.11 13.87
N GLY A 267 -1.88 -7.28 14.26
CA GLY A 267 -0.66 -7.71 14.96
C GLY A 267 -0.96 -8.35 16.31
N PHE A 268 -1.84 -7.73 17.08
CA PHE A 268 -2.35 -8.24 18.34
C PHE A 268 -2.96 -9.64 18.18
N LEU A 269 -3.93 -9.79 17.26
CA LEU A 269 -4.59 -11.07 17.03
C LEU A 269 -3.61 -12.16 16.61
N THR A 270 -2.67 -11.84 15.72
CA THR A 270 -1.69 -12.81 15.20
C THR A 270 -0.90 -13.46 16.33
N LEU A 271 -0.39 -12.66 17.27
CA LEU A 271 0.46 -13.17 18.34
C LEU A 271 -0.35 -13.62 19.57
N PHE A 272 -1.36 -12.85 19.97
CA PHE A 272 -2.20 -13.21 21.11
C PHE A 272 -2.89 -14.56 20.92
N LEU A 273 -3.57 -14.76 19.78
CA LEU A 273 -4.26 -16.01 19.51
C LEU A 273 -3.32 -17.19 19.31
N ALA A 274 -2.17 -16.98 18.68
CA ALA A 274 -1.15 -18.04 18.55
C ALA A 274 -0.65 -18.53 19.90
N PHE A 275 -0.34 -17.61 20.84
CA PHE A 275 0.09 -17.97 22.17
C PHE A 275 -1.04 -18.53 23.05
N LEU A 276 -2.25 -17.97 22.93
CA LEU A 276 -3.43 -18.44 23.67
C LEU A 276 -3.78 -19.89 23.32
N LEU A 277 -3.89 -20.21 22.04
CA LEU A 277 -4.18 -21.57 21.57
C LEU A 277 -3.09 -22.56 21.99
N ARG A 278 -1.84 -22.12 21.91
CA ARG A 278 -0.73 -22.96 22.37
C ARG A 278 -0.79 -23.25 23.88
N ALA A 279 -1.14 -22.25 24.68
CA ALA A 279 -1.32 -22.40 26.12
C ALA A 279 -2.49 -23.32 26.47
N GLN A 280 -3.54 -23.35 25.63
CA GLN A 280 -4.70 -24.23 25.75
C GLN A 280 -4.45 -25.66 25.22
N GLY A 281 -3.24 -25.98 24.77
CA GLY A 281 -2.89 -27.29 24.22
C GLY A 281 -3.46 -27.56 22.81
N ALA A 282 -3.95 -26.52 22.14
CA ALA A 282 -4.39 -26.67 20.74
C ALA A 282 -3.18 -27.05 19.88
N GLY A 283 -3.31 -28.13 19.13
CA GLY A 283 -2.29 -28.59 18.21
C GLY A 283 -2.07 -27.63 17.04
N ASN A 284 -1.12 -27.96 16.17
CA ASN A 284 -0.81 -27.18 14.97
C ASN A 284 -2.04 -26.94 14.08
N THR A 285 -3.04 -27.82 14.12
CA THR A 285 -4.31 -27.69 13.38
C THR A 285 -5.12 -26.48 13.82
N GLY A 286 -5.22 -26.20 15.13
CA GLY A 286 -5.94 -25.02 15.64
C GLY A 286 -5.29 -23.70 15.19
N ILE A 287 -3.96 -23.64 15.24
CA ILE A 287 -3.19 -22.47 14.76
C ILE A 287 -3.36 -22.30 13.24
N ALA A 288 -3.31 -23.40 12.48
CA ALA A 288 -3.50 -23.37 11.03
C ALA A 288 -4.92 -22.90 10.66
N LEU A 289 -5.94 -23.30 11.41
CA LEU A 289 -7.33 -22.89 11.18
C LEU A 289 -7.53 -21.39 11.44
N LEU A 290 -6.93 -20.83 12.50
CA LEU A 290 -6.94 -19.37 12.74
C LEU A 290 -6.22 -18.59 11.63
N ALA A 291 -5.06 -19.07 11.20
CA ALA A 291 -4.33 -18.46 10.09
C ALA A 291 -5.15 -18.51 8.80
N ALA A 292 -5.84 -19.62 8.53
CA ALA A 292 -6.73 -19.77 7.39
C ALA A 292 -7.94 -18.82 7.48
N ALA A 293 -8.56 -18.66 8.66
CA ALA A 293 -9.65 -17.71 8.87
C ALA A 293 -9.20 -16.25 8.61
N ALA A 294 -8.05 -15.85 9.15
CA ALA A 294 -7.49 -14.52 8.92
C ALA A 294 -7.13 -14.30 7.44
N ALA A 295 -6.57 -15.31 6.76
CA ALA A 295 -6.26 -15.25 5.35
C ALA A 295 -7.53 -15.15 4.48
N ALA A 296 -8.56 -15.93 4.80
CA ALA A 296 -9.87 -15.87 4.13
C ALA A 296 -10.52 -14.49 4.32
N GLY A 297 -10.45 -13.92 5.53
CA GLY A 297 -10.87 -12.55 5.80
C GLY A 297 -10.12 -11.53 4.95
N SER A 298 -8.78 -11.63 4.90
CA SER A 298 -7.95 -10.74 4.08
C SER A 298 -8.27 -10.84 2.59
N PHE A 299 -8.51 -12.04 2.10
CA PHE A 299 -8.96 -12.28 0.73
C PHE A 299 -10.32 -11.63 0.47
N ALA A 300 -11.30 -11.87 1.35
CA ALA A 300 -12.64 -11.30 1.25
C ALA A 300 -12.61 -9.77 1.31
N GLY A 301 -11.80 -9.16 2.19
CA GLY A 301 -11.63 -7.70 2.29
C GLY A 301 -11.04 -7.11 1.01
N THR A 302 -10.02 -7.74 0.44
CA THR A 302 -9.43 -7.32 -0.83
C THR A 302 -10.41 -7.44 -1.98
N TRP A 303 -11.13 -8.56 -2.05
CA TRP A 303 -12.14 -8.81 -3.09
C TRP A 303 -13.32 -7.83 -3.01
N SER A 304 -13.79 -7.52 -1.78
CA SER A 304 -14.84 -6.52 -1.56
C SER A 304 -14.39 -5.14 -2.01
N GLY A 305 -13.15 -4.73 -1.71
CA GLY A 305 -12.60 -3.45 -2.15
C GLY A 305 -12.57 -3.28 -3.68
N ALA A 306 -12.44 -4.38 -4.43
CA ALA A 306 -12.52 -4.34 -5.89
C ALA A 306 -13.95 -4.12 -6.45
N ARG A 307 -14.99 -4.34 -5.62
CA ARG A 307 -16.40 -4.34 -6.01
C ARG A 307 -17.26 -3.26 -5.37
N LEU A 308 -16.67 -2.40 -4.54
CA LEU A 308 -17.37 -1.31 -3.84
C LEU A 308 -17.02 0.06 -4.46
N PRO A 309 -17.47 0.37 -5.71
CA PRO A 309 -17.06 1.59 -6.42
C PRO A 309 -17.63 2.86 -5.80
N ASP A 310 -18.82 2.82 -5.18
CA ASP A 310 -19.58 4.00 -4.76
C ASP A 310 -19.28 4.48 -3.33
N HIS A 311 -18.39 3.78 -2.61
CA HIS A 311 -18.09 4.10 -1.23
C HIS A 311 -16.84 4.98 -1.11
N THR A 312 -16.91 6.01 -0.28
CA THR A 312 -15.74 6.83 0.04
C THR A 312 -14.74 6.03 0.90
N PRO A 313 -13.43 6.22 0.74
CA PRO A 313 -12.43 5.53 1.55
C PRO A 313 -12.64 5.71 3.06
N GLU A 314 -13.12 6.89 3.48
CA GLU A 314 -13.40 7.21 4.87
C GLU A 314 -14.59 6.41 5.43
N SER A 315 -15.63 6.21 4.63
CA SER A 315 -16.77 5.37 5.03
C SER A 315 -16.37 3.90 5.17
N LEU A 316 -15.52 3.40 4.27
CA LEU A 316 -14.98 2.04 4.36
C LEU A 316 -14.13 1.85 5.62
N LEU A 317 -13.23 2.81 5.94
CA LEU A 317 -12.44 2.78 7.18
C LEU A 317 -13.33 2.77 8.43
N THR A 318 -14.36 3.59 8.47
CA THR A 318 -15.30 3.62 9.59
C THR A 318 -16.06 2.31 9.72
N ALA A 319 -16.58 1.78 8.62
CA ALA A 319 -17.33 0.52 8.61
C ALA A 319 -16.49 -0.67 9.12
N VAL A 320 -15.23 -0.79 8.67
CA VAL A 320 -14.36 -1.89 9.13
C VAL A 320 -13.89 -1.71 10.57
N LEU A 321 -13.73 -0.46 11.06
CA LEU A 321 -13.49 -0.19 12.49
C LEU A 321 -14.68 -0.64 13.34
N VAL A 322 -15.91 -0.30 12.93
CA VAL A 322 -17.14 -0.75 13.62
C VAL A 322 -17.20 -2.28 13.62
N ALA A 323 -17.02 -2.92 12.46
CA ALA A 323 -17.07 -4.38 12.36
C ALA A 323 -16.05 -5.08 13.27
N ALA A 324 -14.80 -4.58 13.29
CA ALA A 324 -13.74 -5.12 14.14
C ALA A 324 -14.03 -4.90 15.63
N THR A 325 -14.57 -3.73 16.01
CA THR A 325 -14.96 -3.41 17.39
C THR A 325 -16.07 -4.34 17.86
N VAL A 326 -17.14 -4.47 17.08
CA VAL A 326 -18.29 -5.32 17.41
C VAL A 326 -17.90 -6.79 17.50
N ALA A 327 -17.12 -7.29 16.52
CA ALA A 327 -16.66 -8.67 16.54
C ALA A 327 -15.78 -8.96 17.76
N SER A 328 -14.89 -8.03 18.14
CA SER A 328 -14.04 -8.19 19.32
C SER A 328 -14.85 -8.12 20.63
N ALA A 329 -15.86 -7.25 20.71
CA ALA A 329 -16.76 -7.17 21.87
C ALA A 329 -17.58 -8.46 22.02
N ALA A 330 -18.16 -8.97 20.94
CA ALA A 330 -18.88 -10.23 20.93
C ALA A 330 -17.96 -11.41 21.31
N GLY A 331 -16.73 -11.43 20.78
CA GLY A 331 -15.73 -12.44 21.14
C GLY A 331 -15.28 -12.36 22.61
N ALA A 332 -15.29 -11.18 23.23
CA ALA A 332 -15.04 -11.03 24.66
C ALA A 332 -16.20 -11.57 25.51
N TRP A 333 -17.43 -11.44 25.03
CA TRP A 333 -18.62 -11.90 25.73
C TRP A 333 -18.85 -13.41 25.60
N PHE A 334 -18.70 -13.93 24.37
CA PHE A 334 -18.92 -15.34 24.02
C PHE A 334 -17.61 -16.00 23.58
N PHE A 335 -16.63 -16.08 24.50
CA PHE A 335 -15.32 -16.62 24.12
C PHE A 335 -15.39 -18.13 23.91
N ASP A 336 -15.31 -18.52 22.63
CA ASP A 336 -15.17 -19.91 22.17
C ASP A 336 -14.31 -19.98 20.89
N THR A 337 -14.14 -21.17 20.34
CA THR A 337 -13.37 -21.37 19.11
C THR A 337 -13.99 -20.66 17.91
N VAL A 338 -15.34 -20.64 17.82
CA VAL A 338 -16.04 -20.01 16.68
C VAL A 338 -15.88 -18.50 16.73
N SER A 339 -16.00 -17.89 17.92
CA SER A 339 -15.76 -16.46 18.09
C SER A 339 -14.32 -16.08 17.78
N ALA A 340 -13.34 -16.89 18.19
CA ALA A 340 -11.92 -16.66 17.87
C ALA A 340 -11.67 -16.70 16.36
N LEU A 341 -12.24 -17.67 15.63
CA LEU A 341 -12.17 -17.76 14.17
C LEU A 341 -12.86 -16.57 13.48
N THR A 342 -14.03 -16.17 14.00
CA THR A 342 -14.79 -15.02 13.50
C THR A 342 -13.99 -13.72 13.66
N VAL A 343 -13.41 -13.48 14.84
CA VAL A 343 -12.58 -12.30 15.11
C VAL A 343 -11.32 -12.32 14.25
N ALA A 344 -10.70 -13.48 14.03
CA ALA A 344 -9.55 -13.61 13.13
C ALA A 344 -9.93 -13.28 11.67
N PHE A 345 -11.06 -13.78 11.20
CA PHE A 345 -11.58 -13.45 9.86
C PHE A 345 -11.87 -11.95 9.71
N VAL A 346 -12.63 -11.37 10.66
CA VAL A 346 -12.96 -9.93 10.64
C VAL A 346 -11.69 -9.08 10.76
N GLY A 347 -10.72 -9.49 11.56
CA GLY A 347 -9.42 -8.83 11.68
C GLY A 347 -8.65 -8.79 10.37
N GLY A 348 -8.58 -9.91 9.66
CA GLY A 348 -7.99 -10.01 8.33
C GLY A 348 -8.72 -9.14 7.30
N PHE A 349 -10.05 -9.23 7.28
CA PHE A 349 -10.92 -8.42 6.42
C PHE A 349 -10.69 -6.91 6.63
N ALA A 350 -10.75 -6.48 7.88
CA ALA A 350 -10.62 -5.07 8.25
C ALA A 350 -9.21 -4.52 7.97
N ALA A 351 -8.17 -5.30 8.24
CA ALA A 351 -6.79 -4.91 7.95
C ALA A 351 -6.55 -4.73 6.44
N SER A 352 -7.10 -5.63 5.61
CA SER A 352 -6.95 -5.56 4.15
C SER A 352 -7.74 -4.41 3.55
N LEU A 353 -9.03 -4.30 3.85
CA LEU A 353 -9.88 -3.24 3.30
C LEU A 353 -9.45 -1.86 3.84
N GLY A 354 -9.07 -1.77 5.12
CA GLY A 354 -8.52 -0.56 5.72
C GLY A 354 -7.23 -0.09 5.05
N LYS A 355 -6.34 -1.02 4.68
CA LYS A 355 -5.12 -0.69 3.92
C LYS A 355 -5.45 -0.12 2.54
N LEU A 356 -6.38 -0.73 1.81
CA LEU A 356 -6.81 -0.23 0.50
C LEU A 356 -7.42 1.17 0.59
N ALA A 357 -8.21 1.41 1.62
CA ALA A 357 -8.84 2.71 1.85
C ALA A 357 -7.82 3.80 2.19
N VAL A 358 -6.86 3.55 3.11
CA VAL A 358 -5.83 4.54 3.44
C VAL A 358 -4.92 4.84 2.25
N ASP A 359 -4.59 3.84 1.44
CA ASP A 359 -3.80 4.05 0.22
C ASP A 359 -4.54 4.96 -0.77
N ALA A 360 -5.86 4.77 -0.92
CA ALA A 360 -6.70 5.62 -1.76
C ALA A 360 -6.76 7.08 -1.25
N VAL A 361 -6.87 7.29 0.07
CA VAL A 361 -6.82 8.64 0.67
C VAL A 361 -5.48 9.31 0.41
N ILE A 362 -4.36 8.58 0.61
CA ILE A 362 -3.02 9.12 0.33
C ILE A 362 -2.88 9.48 -1.15
N GLN A 363 -3.38 8.64 -2.05
CA GLN A 363 -3.32 8.86 -3.50
C GLN A 363 -4.15 10.06 -3.93
N ARG A 364 -5.31 10.28 -3.31
CA ARG A 364 -6.23 11.37 -3.63
C ARG A 364 -5.75 12.71 -3.05
N ASP A 365 -5.37 12.73 -1.76
CA ASP A 365 -5.22 13.95 -0.97
C ASP A 365 -3.76 14.41 -0.80
N THR A 366 -2.79 13.64 -1.32
CA THR A 366 -1.38 14.00 -1.23
C THR A 366 -0.86 14.51 -2.57
N ALA A 367 -0.24 15.69 -2.53
CA ALA A 367 0.41 16.28 -3.69
C ALA A 367 1.44 15.30 -4.29
N GLU A 368 1.51 15.24 -5.60
CA GLU A 368 2.36 14.29 -6.32
C GLU A 368 3.85 14.39 -5.92
N GLN A 369 4.26 15.62 -5.57
CA GLN A 369 5.64 15.95 -5.19
C GLN A 369 6.15 15.23 -3.95
N VAL A 370 5.25 14.86 -3.05
CA VAL A 370 5.58 14.25 -1.75
C VAL A 370 4.85 12.92 -1.54
N ARG A 371 4.19 12.42 -2.57
CA ARG A 371 3.35 11.20 -2.48
C ARG A 371 4.16 9.97 -2.13
N ALA A 372 5.34 9.78 -2.72
CA ALA A 372 6.17 8.63 -2.39
C ALA A 372 6.69 8.70 -0.94
N SER A 373 7.06 9.89 -0.46
CA SER A 373 7.42 10.09 0.95
C SER A 373 6.23 9.85 1.90
N ALA A 374 5.02 10.23 1.50
CA ALA A 374 3.81 9.96 2.28
C ALA A 374 3.55 8.44 2.38
N PHE A 375 3.67 7.71 1.27
CA PHE A 375 3.57 6.24 1.27
C PHE A 375 4.65 5.59 2.13
N ALA A 376 5.91 5.97 1.98
CA ALA A 376 7.01 5.40 2.77
C ALA A 376 6.78 5.58 4.28
N ARG A 377 6.35 6.77 4.70
CA ARG A 377 6.01 7.07 6.11
C ARG A 377 4.78 6.29 6.58
N SER A 378 3.72 6.22 5.77
CA SER A 378 2.52 5.46 6.13
C SER A 378 2.82 3.97 6.31
N GLU A 379 3.61 3.37 5.43
CA GLU A 379 4.04 1.98 5.57
C GLU A 379 4.83 1.75 6.87
N THR A 380 5.73 2.67 7.22
CA THR A 380 6.48 2.59 8.48
C THR A 380 5.56 2.68 9.70
N VAL A 381 4.59 3.62 9.70
CA VAL A 381 3.60 3.76 10.78
C VAL A 381 2.74 2.51 10.91
N LEU A 382 2.25 1.98 9.78
CA LEU A 382 1.41 0.77 9.78
C LEU A 382 2.18 -0.47 10.26
N GLN A 383 3.45 -0.59 9.90
CA GLN A 383 4.28 -1.68 10.37
C GLN A 383 4.61 -1.55 11.86
N LEU A 384 4.93 -0.34 12.32
CA LEU A 384 5.14 -0.06 13.73
C LEU A 384 3.89 -0.37 14.55
N ALA A 385 2.71 0.04 14.07
CA ALA A 385 1.44 -0.27 14.70
C ALA A 385 1.22 -1.79 14.83
N TRP A 386 1.54 -2.56 13.78
CA TRP A 386 1.45 -4.02 13.81
C TRP A 386 2.38 -4.63 14.87
N VAL A 387 3.61 -4.15 14.97
CA VAL A 387 4.59 -4.60 15.98
C VAL A 387 4.13 -4.25 17.38
N VAL A 388 3.66 -3.03 17.61
CA VAL A 388 3.12 -2.60 18.92
C VAL A 388 1.92 -3.45 19.32
N GLY A 389 0.97 -3.68 18.40
CA GLY A 389 -0.16 -4.57 18.65
C GLY A 389 0.26 -5.98 19.00
N GLY A 390 1.23 -6.52 18.26
CA GLY A 390 1.81 -7.84 18.53
C GLY A 390 2.50 -7.91 19.90
N ALA A 391 3.26 -6.88 20.27
CA ALA A 391 3.92 -6.78 21.58
C ALA A 391 2.89 -6.76 22.72
N VAL A 392 1.79 -6.01 22.58
CA VAL A 392 0.66 -6.03 23.52
C VAL A 392 0.08 -7.44 23.62
N GLY A 393 -0.12 -8.12 22.48
CA GLY A 393 -0.63 -9.51 22.46
C GLY A 393 0.25 -10.52 23.19
N ILE A 394 1.57 -10.32 23.17
CA ILE A 394 2.54 -11.18 23.92
C ILE A 394 2.54 -10.85 25.41
N ALA A 395 2.38 -9.57 25.76
CA ALA A 395 2.49 -9.08 27.13
C ALA A 395 1.24 -9.39 27.98
N LEU A 396 0.07 -9.50 27.35
CA LEU A 396 -1.20 -9.74 28.05
C LEU A 396 -1.26 -11.17 28.62
N PRO A 397 -1.98 -11.34 29.78
CA PRO A 397 -2.38 -12.66 30.25
C PRO A 397 -3.20 -13.41 29.21
N LEU A 398 -2.93 -14.70 29.04
CA LEU A 398 -3.56 -15.54 28.02
C LEU A 398 -4.98 -15.98 28.41
N HIS A 399 -5.88 -15.00 28.57
CA HIS A 399 -7.30 -15.18 28.81
C HIS A 399 -8.07 -14.56 27.65
N GLY A 400 -8.85 -15.37 26.94
CA GLY A 400 -9.51 -14.96 25.70
C GLY A 400 -10.46 -13.78 25.87
N THR A 401 -11.32 -13.81 26.91
CA THR A 401 -12.26 -12.71 27.24
C THR A 401 -11.54 -11.40 27.50
N LEU A 402 -10.42 -11.43 28.29
CA LEU A 402 -9.62 -10.25 28.57
C LEU A 402 -8.92 -9.72 27.31
N GLY A 403 -8.33 -10.60 26.51
CA GLY A 403 -7.65 -10.20 25.27
C GLY A 403 -8.59 -9.53 24.28
N PHE A 404 -9.76 -10.11 24.03
CA PHE A 404 -10.75 -9.52 23.16
C PHE A 404 -11.40 -8.25 23.74
N GLY A 405 -11.53 -8.18 25.08
CA GLY A 405 -11.99 -6.97 25.77
C GLY A 405 -11.02 -5.80 25.57
N VAL A 406 -9.70 -6.03 25.75
CA VAL A 406 -8.66 -5.02 25.48
C VAL A 406 -8.67 -4.60 24.01
N ALA A 407 -8.79 -5.55 23.09
CA ALA A 407 -8.86 -5.25 21.66
C ALA A 407 -10.09 -4.40 21.32
N SER A 408 -11.26 -4.75 21.84
CA SER A 408 -12.51 -3.98 21.66
C SER A 408 -12.38 -2.58 22.24
N GLY A 409 -11.82 -2.42 23.45
CA GLY A 409 -11.58 -1.11 24.06
C GLY A 409 -10.68 -0.23 23.22
N GLY A 410 -9.55 -0.76 22.75
CA GLY A 410 -8.62 -0.03 21.88
C GLY A 410 -9.27 0.39 20.54
N LEU A 411 -10.03 -0.51 19.91
CA LEU A 411 -10.76 -0.20 18.68
C LEU A 411 -11.89 0.81 18.91
N THR A 412 -12.57 0.78 20.05
CA THR A 412 -13.60 1.78 20.44
C THR A 412 -12.99 3.18 20.53
N VAL A 413 -11.82 3.32 21.17
CA VAL A 413 -11.08 4.59 21.25
C VAL A 413 -10.68 5.06 19.83
N ALA A 414 -10.18 4.15 19.00
CA ALA A 414 -9.82 4.48 17.61
C ALA A 414 -11.04 4.91 16.79
N LEU A 415 -12.19 4.25 16.95
CA LEU A 415 -13.44 4.61 16.30
C LEU A 415 -13.93 5.98 16.76
N ALA A 416 -14.00 6.23 18.08
CA ALA A 416 -14.43 7.50 18.64
C ALA A 416 -13.57 8.68 18.16
N THR A 417 -12.24 8.53 18.18
CA THR A 417 -11.31 9.55 17.69
C THR A 417 -11.44 9.79 16.17
N THR A 418 -11.71 8.74 15.39
CA THR A 418 -11.94 8.84 13.94
C THR A 418 -13.24 9.59 13.65
N LEU A 419 -14.34 9.22 14.32
CA LEU A 419 -15.64 9.88 14.16
C LEU A 419 -15.59 11.36 14.59
N HIS A 420 -14.95 11.65 15.72
CA HIS A 420 -14.73 13.02 16.17
C HIS A 420 -13.96 13.85 15.14
N SER A 421 -12.88 13.30 14.59
CA SER A 421 -12.08 13.97 13.56
C SER A 421 -12.88 14.23 12.28
N LEU A 422 -13.70 13.26 11.84
CA LEU A 422 -14.57 13.41 10.67
C LEU A 422 -15.66 14.44 10.90
N HIS A 423 -16.25 14.49 12.11
CA HIS A 423 -17.26 15.48 12.48
C HIS A 423 -16.68 16.91 12.47
N THR A 424 -15.56 17.13 13.13
CA THR A 424 -14.89 18.44 13.17
C THR A 424 -14.43 18.92 11.78
N TYR A 425 -14.10 17.98 10.89
CA TYR A 425 -13.74 18.31 9.51
C TYR A 425 -14.95 18.75 8.68
N ARG A 426 -16.10 18.10 8.86
CA ARG A 426 -17.37 18.46 8.17
C ARG A 426 -17.96 19.76 8.71
N SER A 427 -17.77 20.07 9.97
CA SER A 427 -18.31 21.27 10.64
C SER A 427 -17.49 22.53 10.37
N ARG A 428 -16.29 22.45 9.78
CA ARG A 428 -15.54 23.64 9.38
C ARG A 428 -16.26 24.26 8.18
N PRO A 429 -16.71 25.55 8.28
CA PRO A 429 -17.26 26.25 7.13
C PRO A 429 -16.21 26.15 6.03
N ARG A 430 -16.60 25.69 4.84
CA ARG A 430 -15.81 25.90 3.64
C ARG A 430 -15.64 27.40 3.55
N GLY A 431 -14.48 27.92 3.98
CA GLY A 431 -14.16 29.30 3.84
C GLY A 431 -14.48 29.69 2.41
N SER A 432 -15.45 30.56 2.24
CA SER A 432 -15.71 31.20 0.98
C SER A 432 -14.35 31.71 0.48
N THR A 433 -13.81 31.05 -0.54
CA THR A 433 -12.94 31.70 -1.49
C THR A 433 -13.84 32.70 -2.23
N GLU A 434 -14.19 33.77 -1.51
CA GLU A 434 -14.65 34.97 -2.16
C GLU A 434 -13.51 35.34 -3.12
N PRO A 435 -13.73 35.28 -4.43
CA PRO A 435 -12.71 35.74 -5.36
C PRO A 435 -12.41 37.18 -4.91
N ALA A 436 -11.13 37.45 -4.60
CA ALA A 436 -10.68 38.77 -4.19
C ALA A 436 -11.37 39.75 -5.11
N ARG A 437 -12.29 40.58 -4.54
CA ARG A 437 -12.93 41.67 -5.27
C ARG A 437 -11.79 42.46 -5.85
N VAL A 438 -11.60 42.35 -7.15
CA VAL A 438 -10.74 43.26 -7.90
C VAL A 438 -11.29 44.68 -7.56
N PRO A 439 -10.48 45.54 -6.96
CA PRO A 439 -10.94 46.91 -6.67
C PRO A 439 -11.42 47.49 -8.00
N ALA A 440 -12.67 47.93 -8.05
CA ALA A 440 -13.22 48.60 -9.21
C ALA A 440 -12.30 49.77 -9.54
N THR A 441 -11.69 49.72 -10.72
CA THR A 441 -10.87 50.83 -11.25
C THR A 441 -11.75 52.06 -11.23
N PRO A 442 -11.34 53.19 -10.59
CA PRO A 442 -12.15 54.39 -10.60
C PRO A 442 -12.37 54.85 -12.03
N ALA A 443 -13.63 55.05 -12.39
CA ALA A 443 -14.02 55.51 -13.70
C ALA A 443 -13.26 56.78 -14.02
N THR A 444 -12.46 56.74 -15.04
CA THR A 444 -11.71 57.89 -15.59
C THR A 444 -12.75 58.91 -16.04
N ARG A 445 -12.76 60.08 -15.38
CA ARG A 445 -13.59 61.25 -15.73
C ARG A 445 -13.44 61.54 -17.21
N ALA A 446 -14.59 61.75 -17.85
CA ALA A 446 -14.72 62.19 -19.23
C ALA A 446 -13.86 63.42 -19.50
N GLY A 447 -13.02 63.36 -20.52
CA GLY A 447 -12.29 64.46 -21.07
C GLY A 447 -13.20 65.44 -21.87
N PRO A 448 -12.76 66.68 -22.11
CA PRO A 448 -13.61 67.76 -22.56
C PRO A 448 -14.11 67.61 -24.00
N ARG A 449 -15.39 67.97 -24.21
CA ARG A 449 -16.05 68.13 -25.54
C ARG A 449 -15.34 69.17 -26.39
N TRP A 450 -14.77 68.82 -27.51
CA TRP A 450 -14.40 69.77 -28.53
C TRP A 450 -15.63 70.19 -29.32
N GLN A 451 -15.98 71.46 -29.19
CA GLN A 451 -17.01 72.10 -30.04
C GLN A 451 -16.52 72.13 -31.48
N ARG A 452 -17.30 71.59 -32.41
CA ARG A 452 -17.18 71.88 -33.83
C ARG A 452 -17.79 73.22 -34.09
N THR A 453 -17.03 74.21 -34.50
CA THR A 453 -17.51 75.36 -35.23
C THR A 453 -17.07 75.31 -36.68
N ARG A 454 -18.11 75.34 -37.57
CA ARG A 454 -18.14 75.65 -38.98
C ARG A 454 -17.28 74.76 -39.94
#